data_4223e0d53d874075f0b1cf93966a7caa
#
_entry.id   4223e0d53d874075f0b1cf93966a7caa
#
_cell.length_a   1.000
_cell.length_b   1.000
_cell.length_c   1.000
_cell.angle_alpha   90.00
_cell.angle_beta   90.00
_cell.angle_gamma   90.00
#
_symmetry.space_group_name_H-M   'P 1'
#
loop_
_entity.id
_entity.type
_entity.pdbx_description
1 polymer ?
#
loop_
_entity_poly.entity_id
_entity_poly.type
_entity_poly.pdbx_seq_one_letter_code
_entity_poly.pdbx_strand_id
1 'polypeptide(L)'
;MSENSIDIALVQETYLKPNRPKACSIAGYVQLRTDRTYSSKGGTALYYRRSLHCGPINIPPLTNMEATGCRLAMTGHSTLVIVSVYLPSPKRLLRRDLRALFALGDAVILFGDFNCKNIRWGCPSNNYNGIKLDELEDRLDFGIIAPSTSTCFPMSSHIDPRR
;
A
#
# COMPACT_ATOMS: atom_id res chain seq x y z
N MET A 1 -25.99 -11.63 6.65
CA MET A 1 -25.08 -12.20 5.64
C MET A 1 -24.39 -11.04 4.98
N SER A 2 -23.07 -10.83 5.18
CA SER A 2 -22.36 -9.75 4.52
C SER A 2 -22.10 -10.17 3.07
N GLU A 3 -22.69 -9.50 2.13
CA GLU A 3 -22.60 -9.78 0.69
C GLU A 3 -21.19 -9.57 0.09
N ASN A 4 -20.24 -9.03 0.85
CA ASN A 4 -18.88 -8.80 0.39
C ASN A 4 -17.87 -9.42 1.35
N SER A 5 -17.50 -10.66 1.08
CA SER A 5 -16.43 -11.32 1.83
C SER A 5 -15.06 -10.86 1.29
N ILE A 6 -14.39 -9.97 2.01
CA ILE A 6 -13.03 -9.54 1.67
C ILE A 6 -12.05 -10.63 2.08
N ASP A 7 -11.23 -11.10 1.16
CA ASP A 7 -10.19 -12.11 1.44
C ASP A 7 -8.89 -11.46 1.92
N ILE A 8 -8.48 -10.36 1.30
CA ILE A 8 -7.28 -9.60 1.65
C ILE A 8 -7.62 -8.11 1.68
N ALA A 9 -7.23 -7.42 2.75
CA ALA A 9 -7.34 -5.96 2.86
C ALA A 9 -5.96 -5.35 3.07
N LEU A 10 -5.66 -4.29 2.33
CA LEU A 10 -4.40 -3.55 2.35
C LEU A 10 -4.69 -2.13 2.85
N VAL A 11 -4.01 -1.73 3.92
CA VAL A 11 -4.28 -0.48 4.62
C VAL A 11 -2.99 0.33 4.76
N GLN A 12 -3.08 1.61 4.44
CA GLN A 12 -2.00 2.58 4.61
C GLN A 12 -2.40 3.60 5.68
N GLU A 13 -1.40 4.32 6.20
CA GLU A 13 -1.59 5.33 7.25
C GLU A 13 -2.35 4.80 8.47
N THR A 14 -1.92 3.64 8.97
CA THR A 14 -2.61 2.95 10.07
C THR A 14 -2.58 3.72 11.38
N TYR A 15 -1.60 4.59 11.58
CA TYR A 15 -1.33 5.32 12.84
C TYR A 15 -1.18 4.40 14.06
N LEU A 16 -0.98 3.11 13.85
CA LEU A 16 -0.80 2.13 14.93
C LEU A 16 0.59 2.26 15.55
N LYS A 17 0.70 1.81 16.79
CA LYS A 17 1.94 1.85 17.57
C LYS A 17 2.39 0.44 17.93
N PRO A 18 3.71 0.20 17.97
CA PRO A 18 4.26 -1.13 18.29
C PRO A 18 3.84 -1.66 19.66
N ASN A 19 3.59 -0.78 20.62
CA ASN A 19 3.18 -1.14 21.99
C ASN A 19 1.72 -1.61 22.11
N ARG A 20 0.96 -1.62 21.01
CA ARG A 20 -0.43 -2.11 20.96
C ARG A 20 -0.58 -3.22 19.92
N PRO A 21 -0.02 -4.42 20.14
CA PRO A 21 0.05 -5.47 19.13
C PRO A 21 -1.32 -5.99 18.65
N LYS A 22 -2.36 -5.90 19.49
CA LYS A 22 -3.72 -6.33 19.15
C LYS A 22 -4.63 -5.20 18.66
N ALA A 23 -4.11 -3.97 18.50
CA ALA A 23 -4.92 -2.87 18.00
C ALA A 23 -5.42 -3.18 16.58
N CYS A 24 -6.71 -2.95 16.34
CA CYS A 24 -7.39 -3.18 15.06
C CYS A 24 -7.35 -4.64 14.56
N SER A 25 -7.23 -5.63 15.46
CA SER A 25 -7.37 -7.04 15.07
C SER A 25 -8.81 -7.34 14.64
N ILE A 26 -8.97 -8.13 13.58
CA ILE A 26 -10.27 -8.52 13.02
C ILE A 26 -10.44 -10.03 13.19
N ALA A 27 -11.59 -10.45 13.74
CA ALA A 27 -11.89 -11.87 13.90
C ALA A 27 -11.88 -12.59 12.53
N GLY A 28 -11.25 -13.77 12.47
CA GLY A 28 -11.12 -14.56 11.24
C GLY A 28 -9.98 -14.12 10.30
N TYR A 29 -9.26 -13.05 10.63
CA TYR A 29 -8.13 -12.57 9.86
C TYR A 29 -6.80 -12.69 10.61
N VAL A 30 -5.72 -12.80 9.84
CA VAL A 30 -4.35 -12.56 10.30
C VAL A 30 -4.01 -11.12 9.95
N GLN A 31 -3.46 -10.39 10.91
CA GLN A 31 -2.95 -9.04 10.73
C GLN A 31 -1.43 -9.06 10.62
N LEU A 32 -0.91 -8.55 9.53
CA LEU A 32 0.50 -8.17 9.36
C LEU A 32 0.58 -6.67 9.35
N ARG A 33 1.61 -6.08 9.98
CA ARG A 33 1.75 -4.63 10.02
C ARG A 33 3.18 -4.17 10.21
N THR A 34 3.48 -2.98 9.71
CA THR A 34 4.71 -2.25 9.93
C THR A 34 4.37 -0.91 10.58
N ASP A 35 4.74 -0.77 11.85
CA ASP A 35 4.43 0.42 12.64
C ASP A 35 5.63 1.35 12.70
N ARG A 36 5.38 2.66 12.70
CA ARG A 36 6.43 3.65 12.97
C ARG A 36 6.72 3.77 14.46
N THR A 37 8.01 3.77 14.81
CA THR A 37 8.48 3.96 16.18
C THR A 37 8.64 5.44 16.54
N TYR A 38 9.01 6.27 15.56
CA TYR A 38 9.44 7.68 15.77
C TYR A 38 8.49 8.74 15.20
N SER A 39 7.36 8.35 14.62
CA SER A 39 6.36 9.28 14.08
C SER A 39 4.96 8.86 14.52
N SER A 40 4.08 9.85 14.71
CA SER A 40 2.66 9.60 15.00
C SER A 40 1.85 9.24 13.77
N LYS A 41 2.36 9.51 12.56
CA LYS A 41 1.67 9.31 11.28
C LYS A 41 2.37 8.23 10.47
N GLY A 42 1.63 7.49 9.63
CA GLY A 42 2.13 6.45 8.74
C GLY A 42 1.86 5.04 9.26
N GLY A 43 2.65 4.08 8.78
CA GLY A 43 2.43 2.66 9.01
C GLY A 43 1.58 2.01 7.92
N THR A 44 1.85 0.73 7.66
CA THR A 44 1.10 -0.09 6.73
C THR A 44 0.60 -1.35 7.42
N ALA A 45 -0.55 -1.85 6.99
CA ALA A 45 -1.07 -3.13 7.43
C ALA A 45 -1.64 -3.93 6.26
N LEU A 46 -1.66 -5.23 6.45
CA LEU A 46 -2.28 -6.18 5.55
C LEU A 46 -3.04 -7.20 6.40
N TYR A 47 -4.28 -7.44 6.03
CA TYR A 47 -5.15 -8.44 6.65
C TYR A 47 -5.47 -9.50 5.62
N TYR A 48 -5.36 -10.77 5.98
CA TYR A 48 -5.82 -11.87 5.14
C TYR A 48 -6.63 -12.88 5.96
N ARG A 49 -7.59 -13.53 5.32
CA ARG A 49 -8.39 -14.58 5.97
C ARG A 49 -7.51 -15.74 6.41
N ARG A 50 -7.77 -16.29 7.59
CA ARG A 50 -7.04 -17.44 8.11
C ARG A 50 -7.17 -18.70 7.25
N SER A 51 -8.19 -18.78 6.41
CA SER A 51 -8.40 -19.87 5.45
C SER A 51 -7.49 -19.83 4.22
N LEU A 52 -6.86 -18.68 3.96
CA LEU A 52 -5.94 -18.53 2.84
C LEU A 52 -4.56 -19.09 3.17
N HIS A 53 -3.96 -19.80 2.21
CA HIS A 53 -2.56 -20.22 2.28
C HIS A 53 -1.62 -19.03 2.05
N CYS A 54 -1.61 -18.14 3.02
CA CYS A 54 -0.88 -16.88 2.99
C CYS A 54 0.07 -16.81 4.18
N GLY A 55 1.28 -16.32 3.95
CA GLY A 55 2.30 -16.15 4.99
C GLY A 55 3.03 -14.82 4.89
N PRO A 56 3.58 -14.30 6.00
CA PRO A 56 4.35 -13.06 6.00
C PRO A 56 5.62 -13.20 5.16
N ILE A 57 6.09 -12.08 4.61
CA ILE A 57 7.39 -11.98 3.96
C ILE A 57 8.23 -10.90 4.62
N ASN A 58 9.55 -11.10 4.59
CA ASN A 58 10.48 -10.07 5.03
C ASN A 58 10.63 -9.03 3.94
N ILE A 59 10.26 -7.80 4.24
CA ILE A 59 10.51 -6.64 3.38
C ILE A 59 11.92 -6.14 3.67
N PRO A 60 12.78 -5.97 2.66
CA PRO A 60 14.10 -5.38 2.87
C PRO A 60 13.98 -3.92 3.34
N PRO A 61 14.99 -3.38 4.01
CA PRO A 61 15.00 -1.98 4.43
C PRO A 61 14.76 -1.04 3.24
N LEU A 62 13.67 -0.27 3.29
CA LEU A 62 13.33 0.74 2.31
C LEU A 62 13.76 2.11 2.84
N THR A 63 14.08 3.03 1.92
CA THR A 63 14.57 4.36 2.31
C THR A 63 13.45 5.34 2.56
N ASN A 64 12.51 5.42 1.64
CA ASN A 64 11.43 6.39 1.68
C ASN A 64 10.04 5.77 1.78
N MET A 65 9.91 4.51 1.42
CA MET A 65 8.63 3.79 1.43
C MET A 65 8.46 2.98 2.72
N GLU A 66 7.22 2.71 3.06
CA GLU A 66 6.82 1.76 4.09
C GLU A 66 6.06 0.64 3.40
N ALA A 67 6.29 -0.59 3.83
CA ALA A 67 5.64 -1.73 3.20
C ALA A 67 5.38 -2.86 4.19
N THR A 68 4.27 -3.56 3.98
CA THR A 68 3.90 -4.80 4.66
C THR A 68 3.39 -5.78 3.63
N GLY A 69 3.91 -6.99 3.59
CA GLY A 69 3.57 -7.93 2.53
C GLY A 69 3.32 -9.35 3.01
N CYS A 70 2.64 -10.10 2.16
CA CYS A 70 2.45 -11.53 2.31
C CYS A 70 2.71 -12.26 1.00
N ARG A 71 2.99 -13.56 1.11
CA ARG A 71 3.08 -14.49 -0.01
C ARG A 71 1.85 -15.39 0.00
N LEU A 72 1.09 -15.35 -1.07
CA LEU A 72 -0.07 -16.20 -1.31
C LEU A 72 0.34 -17.40 -2.15
N ALA A 73 0.20 -18.60 -1.61
CA ALA A 73 0.37 -19.83 -2.37
C ALA A 73 -0.92 -20.12 -3.15
N MET A 74 -0.77 -20.36 -4.45
CA MET A 74 -1.88 -20.72 -5.34
C MET A 74 -1.67 -22.13 -5.89
N THR A 75 -2.71 -22.98 -5.82
CA THR A 75 -2.63 -24.36 -6.32
C THR A 75 -2.40 -24.35 -7.84
N GLY A 76 -1.33 -25.01 -8.28
CA GLY A 76 -1.00 -25.14 -9.71
C GLY A 76 -0.38 -23.88 -10.35
N HIS A 77 -0.06 -22.84 -9.57
CA HIS A 77 0.52 -21.60 -10.05
C HIS A 77 1.73 -21.18 -9.21
N SER A 78 2.53 -20.24 -9.72
CA SER A 78 3.58 -19.58 -8.95
C SER A 78 2.97 -18.78 -7.78
N THR A 79 3.76 -18.61 -6.72
CA THR A 79 3.32 -17.81 -5.58
C THR A 79 3.18 -16.34 -5.95
N LEU A 80 2.09 -15.72 -5.48
CA LEU A 80 1.85 -14.29 -5.65
C LEU A 80 2.30 -13.53 -4.38
N VAL A 81 3.13 -12.52 -4.57
CA VAL A 81 3.52 -11.57 -3.51
C VAL A 81 2.60 -10.35 -3.58
N ILE A 82 1.95 -10.05 -2.45
CA ILE A 82 1.04 -8.91 -2.31
C ILE A 82 1.60 -7.99 -1.24
N VAL A 83 1.79 -6.71 -1.57
CA VAL A 83 2.42 -5.73 -0.69
C VAL A 83 1.55 -4.49 -0.54
N SER A 84 1.23 -4.14 0.71
CA SER A 84 0.67 -2.84 1.08
C SER A 84 1.81 -1.83 1.18
N VAL A 85 1.75 -0.76 0.39
CA VAL A 85 2.83 0.23 0.27
C VAL A 85 2.33 1.62 0.62
N TYR A 86 3.16 2.39 1.31
CA TYR A 86 2.93 3.80 1.58
C TYR A 86 4.20 4.62 1.32
N LEU A 87 4.11 5.61 0.43
CA LEU A 87 5.15 6.61 0.22
C LEU A 87 4.70 7.94 0.86
N PRO A 88 5.22 8.29 2.05
CA PRO A 88 4.81 9.52 2.74
C PRO A 88 5.15 10.78 1.94
N SER A 89 4.21 11.71 1.83
CA SER A 89 4.51 13.06 1.36
C SER A 89 5.31 13.82 2.46
N PRO A 90 6.36 14.60 2.13
CA PRO A 90 6.89 14.95 0.80
C PRO A 90 8.06 14.06 0.32
N LYS A 91 8.18 12.83 0.80
CA LYS A 91 9.31 11.95 0.40
C LYS A 91 9.31 11.66 -1.09
N ARG A 92 10.50 11.50 -1.65
CA ARG A 92 10.68 11.20 -3.07
C ARG A 92 10.64 9.70 -3.34
N LEU A 93 9.99 9.32 -4.43
CA LEU A 93 10.04 7.96 -4.96
C LEU A 93 11.47 7.61 -5.40
N LEU A 94 11.99 6.52 -4.88
CA LEU A 94 13.32 6.02 -5.21
C LEU A 94 13.23 4.72 -6.00
N ARG A 95 13.90 4.67 -7.14
CA ARG A 95 13.99 3.46 -7.98
C ARG A 95 14.46 2.23 -7.20
N ARG A 96 15.41 2.42 -6.27
CA ARG A 96 15.95 1.31 -5.45
C ARG A 96 14.89 0.67 -4.56
N ASP A 97 13.98 1.47 -3.99
CA ASP A 97 12.89 0.95 -3.15
C ASP A 97 11.92 0.10 -3.98
N LEU A 98 11.52 0.57 -5.17
CA LEU A 98 10.69 -0.22 -6.09
C LEU A 98 11.38 -1.51 -6.53
N ARG A 99 12.66 -1.45 -6.92
CA ARG A 99 13.41 -2.65 -7.30
C ARG A 99 13.50 -3.67 -6.17
N ALA A 100 13.69 -3.20 -4.94
CA ALA A 100 13.72 -4.07 -3.77
C ALA A 100 12.37 -4.78 -3.55
N LEU A 101 11.25 -4.08 -3.79
CA LEU A 101 9.90 -4.66 -3.67
C LEU A 101 9.61 -5.64 -4.82
N PHE A 102 9.95 -5.30 -6.06
CA PHE A 102 9.74 -6.22 -7.19
C PHE A 102 10.64 -7.46 -7.14
N ALA A 103 11.78 -7.40 -6.45
CA ALA A 103 12.65 -8.56 -6.23
C ALA A 103 12.13 -9.56 -5.18
N LEU A 104 10.96 -9.34 -4.58
CA LEU A 104 10.37 -10.23 -3.58
C LEU A 104 9.81 -11.53 -4.17
N GLY A 105 9.59 -11.60 -5.48
CA GLY A 105 9.09 -12.79 -6.18
C GLY A 105 8.90 -12.55 -7.66
N ASP A 106 8.54 -13.60 -8.39
CA ASP A 106 8.32 -13.55 -9.85
C ASP A 106 7.00 -12.85 -10.20
N ALA A 107 6.00 -12.92 -9.33
CA ALA A 107 4.73 -12.23 -9.46
C ALA A 107 4.50 -11.35 -8.22
N VAL A 108 4.52 -10.02 -8.40
CA VAL A 108 4.40 -9.05 -7.31
C VAL A 108 3.32 -8.02 -7.63
N ILE A 109 2.40 -7.81 -6.70
CA ILE A 109 1.42 -6.73 -6.75
C ILE A 109 1.74 -5.75 -5.61
N LEU A 110 2.02 -4.51 -5.96
CA LEU A 110 2.16 -3.40 -5.03
C LEU A 110 0.85 -2.60 -5.03
N PHE A 111 0.21 -2.48 -3.89
CA PHE A 111 -1.03 -1.72 -3.73
C PHE A 111 -0.87 -0.71 -2.60
N GLY A 112 -1.23 0.55 -2.84
CA GLY A 112 -1.17 1.53 -1.78
C GLY A 112 -1.17 2.98 -2.23
N ASP A 113 -0.84 3.88 -1.30
CA ASP A 113 -0.72 5.30 -1.56
C ASP A 113 0.75 5.67 -1.83
N PHE A 114 1.04 5.90 -3.08
CA PHE A 114 2.35 6.34 -3.56
C PHE A 114 2.53 7.85 -3.55
N ASN A 115 1.49 8.61 -3.21
CA ASN A 115 1.49 10.09 -3.32
C ASN A 115 1.98 10.57 -4.70
N CYS A 116 1.65 9.80 -5.74
CA CYS A 116 2.01 10.06 -7.14
C CYS A 116 0.81 10.65 -7.87
N LYS A 117 1.02 11.78 -8.56
CA LYS A 117 0.01 12.41 -9.40
C LYS A 117 0.53 12.50 -10.82
N ASN A 118 -0.23 11.97 -11.78
CA ASN A 118 0.07 12.07 -13.21
C ASN A 118 -1.23 12.25 -14.00
N ILE A 119 -1.21 13.16 -14.98
CA ILE A 119 -2.37 13.42 -15.84
C ILE A 119 -2.78 12.18 -16.65
N ARG A 120 -1.86 11.27 -16.97
CA ARG A 120 -2.15 9.98 -17.63
C ARG A 120 -3.05 9.08 -16.79
N TRP A 121 -3.10 9.29 -15.50
CA TRP A 121 -3.93 8.55 -14.54
C TRP A 121 -5.16 9.33 -14.08
N GLY A 122 -5.54 10.39 -14.83
CA GLY A 122 -6.71 11.23 -14.52
C GLY A 122 -6.51 12.23 -13.39
N CYS A 123 -5.28 12.46 -12.95
CA CYS A 123 -5.00 13.53 -11.98
C CYS A 123 -5.02 14.92 -12.64
N PRO A 124 -5.42 15.97 -11.92
CA PRO A 124 -5.49 17.31 -12.48
C PRO A 124 -4.11 17.93 -12.79
N SER A 125 -3.05 17.40 -12.19
CA SER A 125 -1.68 17.86 -12.40
C SER A 125 -0.67 16.76 -12.11
N ASN A 126 0.54 16.93 -12.64
CA ASN A 126 1.67 16.07 -12.33
C ASN A 126 2.37 16.53 -11.05
N ASN A 127 2.93 15.58 -10.31
CA ASN A 127 3.96 15.87 -9.32
C ASN A 127 5.25 15.09 -9.64
N TYR A 128 6.34 15.41 -8.92
CA TYR A 128 7.63 14.77 -9.12
C TYR A 128 7.55 13.23 -9.05
N ASN A 129 6.85 12.71 -8.03
CA ASN A 129 6.73 11.26 -7.84
C ASN A 129 5.92 10.59 -8.94
N GLY A 130 4.86 11.26 -9.44
CA GLY A 130 4.04 10.75 -10.54
C GLY A 130 4.79 10.69 -11.86
N ILE A 131 5.54 11.74 -12.22
CA ILE A 131 6.42 11.71 -13.39
C ILE A 131 7.45 10.59 -13.24
N LYS A 132 8.04 10.46 -12.05
CA LYS A 132 9.07 9.46 -11.79
C LYS A 132 8.54 8.03 -11.85
N LEU A 133 7.35 7.77 -11.35
CA LEU A 133 6.72 6.45 -11.39
C LEU A 133 6.40 6.04 -12.85
N ASP A 134 5.86 6.98 -13.63
CA ASP A 134 5.59 6.83 -15.05
C ASP A 134 6.86 6.48 -15.86
N GLU A 135 7.96 7.20 -15.63
CA GLU A 135 9.26 6.89 -16.24
C GLU A 135 9.82 5.50 -15.85
N LEU A 136 9.48 5.03 -14.66
CA LEU A 136 9.98 3.75 -14.15
C LEU A 136 9.13 2.56 -14.62
N GLU A 137 7.90 2.77 -15.07
CA GLU A 137 7.00 1.75 -15.61
C GLU A 137 7.71 0.97 -16.74
N ASP A 138 8.16 1.69 -17.76
CA ASP A 138 8.86 1.06 -18.90
C ASP A 138 10.24 0.49 -18.52
N ARG A 139 10.94 1.13 -17.55
CA ARG A 139 12.31 0.74 -17.19
C ARG A 139 12.41 -0.48 -16.28
N LEU A 140 11.35 -0.79 -15.56
CA LEU A 140 11.29 -1.90 -14.61
C LEU A 140 10.27 -2.96 -15.02
N ASP A 141 9.63 -2.78 -16.18
CA ASP A 141 8.68 -3.71 -16.80
C ASP A 141 7.53 -4.07 -15.84
N PHE A 142 6.76 -3.06 -15.42
CA PHE A 142 5.54 -3.25 -14.62
C PHE A 142 4.40 -2.39 -15.17
N GLY A 143 3.16 -2.76 -14.90
CA GLY A 143 1.98 -1.98 -15.28
C GLY A 143 1.40 -1.20 -14.11
N ILE A 144 0.95 0.02 -14.37
CA ILE A 144 0.26 0.89 -13.41
C ILE A 144 -1.24 0.80 -13.62
N ILE A 145 -1.97 0.42 -12.57
CA ILE A 145 -3.43 0.46 -12.53
C ILE A 145 -3.83 1.59 -11.59
N ALA A 146 -4.23 2.71 -12.16
CA ALA A 146 -4.73 3.84 -11.39
C ALA A 146 -6.24 3.70 -11.11
N PRO A 147 -6.75 4.18 -9.96
CA PRO A 147 -8.19 4.19 -9.70
C PRO A 147 -8.91 5.11 -10.69
N SER A 148 -10.09 4.71 -11.13
CA SER A 148 -10.93 5.49 -12.06
C SER A 148 -11.56 6.74 -11.44
N THR A 149 -11.56 6.82 -10.11
CA THR A 149 -12.10 7.96 -9.34
C THR A 149 -11.03 8.51 -8.41
N SER A 150 -11.12 9.81 -8.09
CA SER A 150 -10.20 10.45 -7.15
C SER A 150 -10.26 9.76 -5.78
N THR A 151 -9.11 9.40 -5.24
CA THR A 151 -8.97 8.88 -3.87
C THR A 151 -8.75 10.00 -2.85
N CYS A 152 -8.53 11.23 -3.30
CA CYS A 152 -8.48 12.44 -2.47
C CYS A 152 -9.85 13.11 -2.46
N PHE A 153 -10.54 13.05 -1.34
CA PHE A 153 -11.70 13.92 -1.11
C PHE A 153 -11.18 15.26 -0.59
N PRO A 154 -11.58 16.40 -1.20
CA PRO A 154 -11.28 17.70 -0.61
C PRO A 154 -11.92 17.70 0.79
N MET A 155 -11.12 18.03 1.82
CA MET A 155 -11.69 18.30 3.14
C MET A 155 -12.75 19.39 2.91
N SER A 156 -14.02 19.05 3.18
CA SER A 156 -15.10 20.02 3.14
C SER A 156 -14.69 21.19 4.02
N SER A 157 -14.51 22.36 3.43
CA SER A 157 -14.39 23.60 4.18
C SER A 157 -15.55 23.60 5.18
N HIS A 158 -15.25 23.67 6.46
CA HIS A 158 -16.25 23.86 7.50
C HIS A 158 -17.19 24.97 7.05
N ILE A 159 -18.41 24.60 6.70
CA ILE A 159 -19.50 25.57 6.60
C ILE A 159 -19.73 25.97 8.07
N ASP A 160 -19.27 27.15 8.41
CA ASP A 160 -19.60 27.79 9.69
C ASP A 160 -21.13 27.96 9.74
N PRO A 161 -21.85 27.25 10.64
CA PRO A 161 -23.30 27.32 10.69
C PRO A 161 -23.83 28.63 11.25
N ARG A 162 -23.01 29.69 11.31
CA ARG A 162 -23.35 31.02 11.86
C ARG A 162 -23.18 32.17 10.87
N ARG A 163 -23.60 31.94 9.61
CA ARG A 163 -23.93 33.05 8.69
C ARG A 163 -25.27 32.84 8.06
#